data_6898fd0e8cfcc4c68e3a9158582f06bc
#
_entry.id   6898fd0e8cfcc4c68e3a9158582f06bc
#
_cell.length_a   1.000
_cell.length_b   1.000
_cell.length_c   1.000
_cell.angle_alpha   90.00
_cell.angle_beta   90.00
_cell.angle_gamma   90.00
#
_symmetry.space_group_name_H-M   'P 1'
#
loop_
_entity.id
_entity.type
_entity.pdbx_description
1 polymer ?
#
loop_
_entity_poly.entity_id
_entity_poly.type
_entity_poly.pdbx_seq_one_letter_code
_entity_poly.pdbx_strand_id
1 'polypeptide(L)'
;MSFHTYDVCIRGSGIVGRSLALLLARHRLHVGLVESPTFPGQQADIRAYAINHKSQALLASLKCWPGPDKATPVREMRVWGDAQSQTVFSASQLQQEAVTWIADVPTLEHMLQQACQYQGGIEVISAEQAEADPAPLTVICEGKHSTTRAELGVEYDVTPYRQSAIATRATLDAPHRQIAWQWFAHTGNNSEILAFLPLGGPDGQEVGIVWSVDRGRVPELLALDDAAFATALDSAAHLQANEAPHVTAVQRRVAWPLQLGMAQRWVGSQLAADGKTRLSWALAGDAAHSVHPLAGQGLNLGLADVALLGEILGQRPLWRSTGDMHLLRQYERARKTASAPLIAGMDGIQRLFSHNAAGVRQLRNLGMALFDRSGPVKDWVARRAMD
;
A
#
# COMPACT_ATOMS: atom_id res chain seq x y z
N MET A 1 18.54 -23.61 -27.27
CA MET A 1 17.63 -23.13 -26.21
C MET A 1 18.38 -23.30 -24.91
N SER A 2 18.72 -22.23 -24.21
CA SER A 2 19.23 -22.33 -22.86
C SER A 2 18.09 -22.79 -21.96
N PHE A 3 18.27 -23.90 -21.28
CA PHE A 3 17.33 -24.37 -20.26
C PHE A 3 17.57 -23.54 -18.99
N HIS A 4 16.62 -22.70 -18.62
CA HIS A 4 16.60 -22.04 -17.34
C HIS A 4 15.76 -22.87 -16.38
N THR A 5 16.18 -23.00 -15.13
CA THR A 5 15.41 -23.72 -14.10
C THR A 5 14.13 -22.99 -13.78
N TYR A 6 14.16 -21.66 -13.81
CA TYR A 6 13.01 -20.80 -13.53
C TYR A 6 12.58 -19.98 -14.74
N ASP A 7 11.28 -19.85 -14.94
CA ASP A 7 10.70 -18.95 -15.94
C ASP A 7 10.78 -17.48 -15.50
N VAL A 8 10.65 -17.25 -14.19
CA VAL A 8 10.69 -15.93 -13.54
C VAL A 8 11.41 -16.02 -12.21
N CYS A 9 12.33 -15.11 -11.96
CA CYS A 9 12.90 -14.84 -10.65
C CYS A 9 12.20 -13.64 -10.03
N ILE A 10 11.75 -13.72 -8.77
CA ILE A 10 11.16 -12.61 -8.02
C ILE A 10 12.08 -12.25 -6.87
N ARG A 11 12.58 -11.02 -6.85
CA ARG A 11 13.38 -10.47 -5.75
C ARG A 11 12.50 -9.66 -4.81
N GLY A 12 12.40 -10.13 -3.55
CA GLY A 12 11.56 -9.54 -2.51
C GLY A 12 10.34 -10.39 -2.18
N SER A 13 10.29 -10.86 -0.94
CA SER A 13 9.29 -11.81 -0.41
C SER A 13 8.21 -11.13 0.47
N GLY A 14 7.92 -9.84 0.24
CA GLY A 14 6.79 -9.15 0.85
C GLY A 14 5.45 -9.52 0.18
N ILE A 15 4.36 -8.85 0.57
CA ILE A 15 3.01 -9.12 0.06
C ILE A 15 2.96 -9.11 -1.47
N VAL A 16 3.58 -8.12 -2.12
CA VAL A 16 3.58 -7.97 -3.59
C VAL A 16 4.31 -9.13 -4.26
N GLY A 17 5.53 -9.45 -3.81
CA GLY A 17 6.33 -10.52 -4.41
C GLY A 17 5.72 -11.91 -4.24
N ARG A 18 5.23 -12.24 -3.05
CA ARG A 18 4.55 -13.52 -2.78
C ARG A 18 3.23 -13.64 -3.56
N SER A 19 2.45 -12.55 -3.65
CA SER A 19 1.22 -12.56 -4.45
C SER A 19 1.51 -12.81 -5.93
N LEU A 20 2.58 -12.19 -6.47
CA LEU A 20 3.01 -12.43 -7.84
C LEU A 20 3.50 -13.87 -8.04
N ALA A 21 4.31 -14.40 -7.13
CA ALA A 21 4.80 -15.78 -7.20
C ALA A 21 3.63 -16.79 -7.27
N LEU A 22 2.65 -16.64 -6.37
CA LEU A 22 1.46 -17.48 -6.36
C LEU A 22 0.64 -17.36 -7.65
N LEU A 23 0.47 -16.15 -8.17
CA LEU A 23 -0.29 -15.93 -9.40
C LEU A 23 0.42 -16.57 -10.61
N LEU A 24 1.74 -16.40 -10.75
CA LEU A 24 2.52 -16.97 -11.83
C LEU A 24 2.59 -18.50 -11.77
N ALA A 25 2.74 -19.08 -10.57
CA ALA A 25 2.72 -20.54 -10.39
C ALA A 25 1.38 -21.15 -10.83
N ARG A 26 0.25 -20.45 -10.61
CA ARG A 26 -1.07 -20.87 -11.14
C ARG A 26 -1.14 -20.85 -12.65
N HIS A 27 -0.38 -20.00 -13.30
CA HIS A 27 -0.19 -20.00 -14.76
C HIS A 27 0.85 -21.03 -15.22
N ARG A 28 1.25 -21.97 -14.33
CA ARG A 28 2.22 -23.04 -14.59
C ARG A 28 3.61 -22.53 -14.96
N LEU A 29 4.00 -21.39 -14.41
CA LEU A 29 5.35 -20.88 -14.47
C LEU A 29 6.17 -21.37 -13.27
N HIS A 30 7.42 -21.73 -13.51
CA HIS A 30 8.39 -22.03 -12.46
C HIS A 30 8.99 -20.72 -11.95
N VAL A 31 8.84 -20.48 -10.64
CA VAL A 31 9.21 -19.22 -10.00
C VAL A 31 10.30 -19.47 -8.96
N GLY A 32 11.44 -18.81 -9.12
CA GLY A 32 12.44 -18.66 -8.05
C GLY A 32 12.09 -17.40 -7.22
N LEU A 33 11.77 -17.57 -5.95
CA LEU A 33 11.47 -16.48 -5.03
C LEU A 33 12.66 -16.23 -4.10
N VAL A 34 13.32 -15.08 -4.27
CA VAL A 34 14.41 -14.65 -3.40
C VAL A 34 13.85 -13.98 -2.15
N GLU A 35 14.09 -14.56 -0.99
CA GLU A 35 13.66 -13.97 0.27
C GLU A 35 14.47 -12.71 0.60
N SER A 36 13.77 -11.73 1.15
CA SER A 36 14.42 -10.55 1.74
C SER A 36 15.16 -10.98 3.01
N PRO A 37 16.38 -10.47 3.26
CA PRO A 37 17.10 -10.80 4.48
C PRO A 37 16.27 -10.40 5.70
N THR A 38 16.07 -11.34 6.61
CA THR A 38 15.50 -11.09 7.94
C THR A 38 16.60 -10.65 8.87
N PHE A 39 16.47 -9.48 9.48
CA PHE A 39 17.43 -9.01 10.47
C PHE A 39 17.05 -9.52 11.87
N PRO A 40 18.01 -10.05 12.64
CA PRO A 40 17.77 -10.41 14.04
C PRO A 40 17.21 -9.21 14.82
N GLY A 41 16.09 -9.41 15.53
CA GLY A 41 15.42 -8.35 16.27
C GLY A 41 14.41 -7.53 15.44
N GLN A 42 14.13 -7.90 14.21
CA GLN A 42 13.05 -7.31 13.44
C GLN A 42 11.72 -7.57 14.16
N GLN A 43 11.13 -6.50 14.66
CA GLN A 43 9.88 -6.58 15.41
C GLN A 43 8.71 -6.82 14.45
N ALA A 44 7.69 -7.55 14.93
CA ALA A 44 6.47 -7.80 14.15
C ALA A 44 5.89 -6.51 13.60
N ASP A 45 5.43 -6.54 12.37
CA ASP A 45 4.76 -5.41 11.74
C ASP A 45 3.44 -5.12 12.49
N ILE A 46 3.17 -3.86 12.75
CA ILE A 46 1.94 -3.43 13.44
C ILE A 46 0.95 -2.77 12.49
N ARG A 47 1.35 -2.62 11.23
CA ARG A 47 0.56 -1.90 10.24
C ARG A 47 -0.71 -2.66 9.88
N ALA A 48 -1.71 -1.89 9.51
CA ALA A 48 -2.91 -2.35 8.84
C ALA A 48 -3.08 -1.56 7.54
N TYR A 49 -3.55 -2.23 6.49
CA TYR A 49 -3.76 -1.60 5.20
C TYR A 49 -5.23 -1.64 4.79
N ALA A 50 -5.68 -0.53 4.21
CA ALA A 50 -6.96 -0.49 3.51
C ALA A 50 -6.82 -1.22 2.16
N ILE A 51 -7.59 -2.28 1.98
CA ILE A 51 -7.57 -3.12 0.78
C ILE A 51 -8.82 -2.84 -0.05
N ASN A 52 -8.65 -2.42 -1.29
CA ASN A 52 -9.75 -2.17 -2.21
C ASN A 52 -10.34 -3.47 -2.79
N HIS A 53 -11.46 -3.35 -3.51
CA HIS A 53 -12.19 -4.51 -4.04
C HIS A 53 -11.36 -5.37 -4.99
N LYS A 54 -10.55 -4.76 -5.88
CA LYS A 54 -9.72 -5.51 -6.83
C LYS A 54 -8.59 -6.26 -6.13
N SER A 55 -7.96 -5.62 -5.15
CA SER A 55 -6.91 -6.24 -4.34
C SER A 55 -7.47 -7.38 -3.47
N GLN A 56 -8.66 -7.18 -2.88
CA GLN A 56 -9.37 -8.21 -2.13
C GLN A 56 -9.69 -9.41 -3.02
N ALA A 57 -10.26 -9.18 -4.21
CA ALA A 57 -10.58 -10.24 -5.16
C ALA A 57 -9.33 -11.02 -5.63
N LEU A 58 -8.22 -10.33 -5.87
CA LEU A 58 -6.94 -10.96 -6.17
C LEU A 58 -6.49 -11.87 -5.03
N LEU A 59 -6.41 -11.35 -3.80
CA LEU A 59 -5.96 -12.12 -2.63
C LEU A 59 -6.91 -13.30 -2.33
N ALA A 60 -8.22 -13.11 -2.48
CA ALA A 60 -9.20 -14.17 -2.35
C ALA A 60 -9.02 -15.25 -3.43
N SER A 61 -8.77 -14.84 -4.68
CA SER A 61 -8.45 -15.78 -5.75
C SER A 61 -7.22 -16.62 -5.41
N LEU A 62 -6.20 -16.02 -4.77
CA LEU A 62 -5.00 -16.70 -4.30
C LEU A 62 -5.24 -17.57 -3.05
N LYS A 63 -6.44 -17.58 -2.48
CA LYS A 63 -6.79 -18.22 -1.20
C LYS A 63 -6.00 -17.68 0.00
N CYS A 64 -5.58 -16.42 -0.11
CA CYS A 64 -4.81 -15.69 0.90
C CYS A 64 -5.59 -14.50 1.47
N TRP A 65 -6.93 -14.51 1.39
CA TRP A 65 -7.75 -13.49 2.01
C TRP A 65 -8.07 -13.90 3.46
N PRO A 66 -7.74 -13.06 4.46
CA PRO A 66 -8.03 -13.36 5.87
C PRO A 66 -9.53 -13.42 6.16
N GLY A 67 -9.90 -14.11 7.23
CA GLY A 67 -11.23 -14.07 7.77
C GLY A 67 -11.64 -12.68 8.31
N PRO A 68 -12.93 -12.47 8.60
CA PRO A 68 -13.47 -11.16 8.97
C PRO A 68 -12.92 -10.60 10.29
N ASP A 69 -12.35 -11.43 11.15
CA ASP A 69 -11.63 -11.05 12.37
C ASP A 69 -10.24 -10.46 12.12
N LYS A 70 -9.69 -10.64 10.92
CA LYS A 70 -8.37 -10.15 10.48
C LYS A 70 -8.42 -9.27 9.23
N ALA A 71 -9.58 -9.17 8.59
CA ALA A 71 -9.88 -8.26 7.48
C ALA A 71 -11.26 -7.63 7.73
N THR A 72 -11.27 -6.51 8.46
CA THR A 72 -12.48 -5.83 8.89
C THR A 72 -13.09 -5.03 7.75
N PRO A 73 -14.35 -5.27 7.35
CA PRO A 73 -15.02 -4.44 6.36
C PRO A 73 -15.28 -3.03 6.92
N VAL A 74 -14.98 -2.01 6.14
CA VAL A 74 -15.33 -0.63 6.41
C VAL A 74 -16.65 -0.33 5.74
N ARG A 75 -17.71 -0.19 6.52
CA ARG A 75 -19.04 0.14 5.99
C ARG A 75 -19.24 1.62 5.77
N GLU A 76 -18.51 2.42 6.51
CA GLU A 76 -18.57 3.88 6.42
C GLU A 76 -17.18 4.47 6.64
N MET A 77 -16.81 5.43 5.79
CA MET A 77 -15.60 6.23 5.96
C MET A 77 -16.00 7.68 6.16
N ARG A 78 -15.62 8.25 7.28
CA ARG A 78 -15.86 9.65 7.65
C ARG A 78 -14.57 10.44 7.53
N VAL A 79 -14.60 11.47 6.72
CA VAL A 79 -13.43 12.31 6.46
C VAL A 79 -13.77 13.74 6.85
N TRP A 80 -12.99 14.31 7.77
CA TRP A 80 -13.12 15.71 8.19
C TRP A 80 -11.99 16.55 7.62
N GLY A 81 -12.38 17.69 7.07
CA GLY A 81 -11.46 18.76 6.72
C GLY A 81 -11.42 19.84 7.81
N ASP A 82 -10.81 20.96 7.52
CA ASP A 82 -10.86 22.12 8.41
C ASP A 82 -12.30 22.63 8.64
N ALA A 83 -12.52 23.30 9.75
CA ALA A 83 -13.77 23.99 10.08
C ALA A 83 -15.02 23.08 10.01
N GLN A 84 -14.91 21.86 10.49
CA GLN A 84 -16.01 20.88 10.61
C GLN A 84 -16.64 20.46 9.24
N SER A 85 -15.97 20.71 8.11
CA SER A 85 -16.42 20.15 6.84
C SER A 85 -16.23 18.63 6.86
N GLN A 86 -17.29 17.87 6.59
CA GLN A 86 -17.31 16.42 6.61
C GLN A 86 -17.71 15.88 5.24
N THR A 87 -17.12 14.78 4.87
CA THR A 87 -17.55 13.94 3.75
C THR A 87 -17.68 12.49 4.23
N VAL A 88 -18.82 11.88 3.94
CA VAL A 88 -19.10 10.49 4.35
C VAL A 88 -19.23 9.63 3.11
N PHE A 89 -18.46 8.54 3.07
CA PHE A 89 -18.61 7.48 2.06
C PHE A 89 -19.26 6.29 2.74
N SER A 90 -20.38 5.82 2.21
CA SER A 90 -21.14 4.69 2.75
C SER A 90 -21.24 3.55 1.75
N ALA A 91 -20.92 2.33 2.19
CA ALA A 91 -21.04 1.12 1.40
C ALA A 91 -22.49 0.90 0.91
N SER A 92 -23.47 1.21 1.75
CA SER A 92 -24.89 1.07 1.40
C SER A 92 -25.32 2.03 0.27
N GLN A 93 -24.83 3.29 0.28
CA GLN A 93 -25.09 4.24 -0.81
C GLN A 93 -24.45 3.79 -2.13
N LEU A 94 -23.30 3.14 -2.06
CA LEU A 94 -22.59 2.62 -3.22
C LEU A 94 -23.06 1.23 -3.66
N GLN A 95 -24.03 0.64 -2.93
CA GLN A 95 -24.55 -0.71 -3.14
C GLN A 95 -23.44 -1.78 -3.10
N GLN A 96 -22.51 -1.63 -2.15
CA GLN A 96 -21.38 -2.53 -1.91
C GLN A 96 -21.43 -3.10 -0.51
N GLU A 97 -20.74 -4.21 -0.27
CA GLU A 97 -20.57 -4.81 1.05
C GLU A 97 -19.74 -3.93 1.99
N ALA A 98 -18.69 -3.34 1.45
CA ALA A 98 -17.76 -2.45 2.15
C ALA A 98 -17.23 -1.37 1.21
N VAL A 99 -16.82 -0.23 1.75
CA VAL A 99 -16.04 0.79 1.02
C VAL A 99 -14.61 0.28 0.79
N THR A 100 -14.07 -0.40 1.75
CA THR A 100 -12.73 -1.02 1.76
C THR A 100 -12.66 -2.02 2.91
N TRP A 101 -11.59 -2.80 3.02
CA TRP A 101 -11.33 -3.67 4.17
C TRP A 101 -10.02 -3.26 4.83
N ILE A 102 -9.98 -3.25 6.15
CA ILE A 102 -8.72 -3.06 6.88
C ILE A 102 -8.15 -4.44 7.20
N ALA A 103 -7.07 -4.78 6.52
CA ALA A 103 -6.38 -6.06 6.69
C ALA A 103 -5.17 -5.94 7.61
N ASP A 104 -5.04 -6.90 8.51
CA ASP A 104 -3.89 -7.06 9.39
C ASP A 104 -2.69 -7.55 8.58
N VAL A 105 -1.63 -6.73 8.50
CA VAL A 105 -0.46 -7.02 7.66
C VAL A 105 0.26 -8.30 8.08
N PRO A 106 0.59 -8.53 9.37
CA PRO A 106 1.25 -9.77 9.79
C PRO A 106 0.47 -11.03 9.39
N THR A 107 -0.85 -11.00 9.55
CA THR A 107 -1.70 -12.13 9.16
C THR A 107 -1.66 -12.37 7.65
N LEU A 108 -1.75 -11.31 6.85
CA LEU A 108 -1.71 -11.43 5.39
C LEU A 108 -0.34 -11.95 4.90
N GLU A 109 0.77 -11.43 5.47
CA GLU A 109 2.12 -11.89 5.14
C GLU A 109 2.31 -13.37 5.49
N HIS A 110 1.83 -13.80 6.66
CA HIS A 110 1.90 -15.19 7.10
C HIS A 110 1.12 -16.11 6.17
N MET A 111 -0.12 -15.76 5.80
CA MET A 111 -0.94 -16.55 4.86
C MET A 111 -0.27 -16.67 3.50
N LEU A 112 0.28 -15.59 2.96
CA LEU A 112 1.00 -15.60 1.69
C LEU A 112 2.28 -16.44 1.76
N GLN A 113 3.02 -16.37 2.88
CA GLN A 113 4.19 -17.19 3.11
C GLN A 113 3.85 -18.67 3.12
N GLN A 114 2.85 -19.07 3.90
CA GLN A 114 2.38 -20.44 3.93
C GLN A 114 1.92 -20.92 2.56
N ALA A 115 1.13 -20.09 1.84
CA ALA A 115 0.66 -20.46 0.51
C ALA A 115 1.82 -20.69 -0.46
N CYS A 116 2.89 -19.87 -0.43
CA CYS A 116 4.07 -20.06 -1.25
C CYS A 116 4.82 -21.37 -0.92
N GLN A 117 4.90 -21.75 0.36
CA GLN A 117 5.57 -22.99 0.78
C GLN A 117 4.87 -24.25 0.27
N TYR A 118 3.54 -24.22 0.13
CA TYR A 118 2.76 -25.38 -0.31
C TYR A 118 2.40 -25.34 -1.81
N GLN A 119 2.67 -24.23 -2.50
CA GLN A 119 2.39 -24.10 -3.93
C GLN A 119 3.51 -24.74 -4.76
N GLY A 120 3.19 -25.82 -5.48
CA GLY A 120 4.11 -26.37 -6.49
C GLY A 120 4.44 -25.33 -7.56
N GLY A 121 5.69 -25.35 -8.04
CA GLY A 121 6.20 -24.39 -9.03
C GLY A 121 6.79 -23.10 -8.42
N ILE A 122 6.81 -22.96 -7.10
CA ILE A 122 7.55 -21.91 -6.38
C ILE A 122 8.68 -22.55 -5.60
N GLU A 123 9.89 -22.06 -5.79
CA GLU A 123 11.06 -22.45 -5.00
C GLU A 123 11.64 -21.20 -4.33
N VAL A 124 11.86 -21.27 -3.02
CA VAL A 124 12.55 -20.22 -2.28
C VAL A 124 14.04 -20.42 -2.48
N ILE A 125 14.71 -19.44 -3.03
CA ILE A 125 16.13 -19.50 -3.42
C ILE A 125 16.92 -18.34 -2.80
N SER A 126 18.23 -18.54 -2.69
CA SER A 126 19.14 -17.46 -2.28
C SER A 126 19.43 -16.49 -3.45
N ALA A 127 19.97 -15.32 -3.11
CA ALA A 127 20.42 -14.36 -4.12
C ALA A 127 21.52 -14.94 -5.01
N GLU A 128 22.45 -15.71 -4.42
CA GLU A 128 23.55 -16.37 -5.15
C GLU A 128 23.02 -17.44 -6.12
N GLN A 129 21.99 -18.20 -5.74
CA GLN A 129 21.35 -19.16 -6.63
C GLN A 129 20.68 -18.45 -7.81
N ALA A 130 19.98 -17.34 -7.56
CA ALA A 130 19.36 -16.55 -8.61
C ALA A 130 20.37 -15.92 -9.60
N GLU A 131 21.59 -15.65 -9.13
CA GLU A 131 22.68 -15.12 -9.97
C GLU A 131 23.38 -16.24 -10.75
N ALA A 132 23.50 -17.43 -10.17
CA ALA A 132 24.12 -18.58 -10.81
C ALA A 132 23.27 -19.15 -11.96
N ASP A 133 21.93 -19.13 -11.81
CA ASP A 133 20.97 -19.56 -12.85
C ASP A 133 19.91 -18.47 -13.09
N PRO A 134 20.26 -17.43 -13.83
CA PRO A 134 19.37 -16.28 -14.03
C PRO A 134 18.17 -16.65 -14.92
N ALA A 135 16.97 -16.35 -14.44
CA ALA A 135 15.74 -16.50 -15.21
C ALA A 135 15.67 -15.47 -16.37
N PRO A 136 14.92 -15.78 -17.47
CA PRO A 136 14.69 -14.84 -18.56
C PRO A 136 14.06 -13.50 -18.11
N LEU A 137 13.31 -13.51 -16.99
CA LEU A 137 12.71 -12.35 -16.36
C LEU A 137 13.01 -12.33 -14.86
N THR A 138 13.53 -11.20 -14.37
CA THR A 138 13.61 -10.90 -12.94
C THR A 138 12.60 -9.80 -12.59
N VAL A 139 11.67 -10.08 -11.65
CA VAL A 139 10.74 -9.07 -11.14
C VAL A 139 11.19 -8.60 -9.76
N ILE A 140 11.37 -7.29 -9.62
CA ILE A 140 11.93 -6.66 -8.43
C ILE A 140 10.78 -6.10 -7.60
N CYS A 141 10.54 -6.72 -6.43
CA CYS A 141 9.50 -6.40 -5.44
C CYS A 141 10.10 -6.03 -4.08
N GLU A 142 11.32 -5.50 -4.04
CA GLU A 142 12.13 -5.24 -2.82
C GLU A 142 11.68 -3.98 -2.05
N GLY A 143 10.62 -3.33 -2.47
CA GLY A 143 10.12 -2.12 -1.83
C GLY A 143 10.91 -0.85 -2.18
N LYS A 144 10.66 0.22 -1.43
CA LYS A 144 11.19 1.57 -1.75
C LYS A 144 12.72 1.68 -1.70
N HIS A 145 13.38 0.83 -0.92
CA HIS A 145 14.85 0.81 -0.75
C HIS A 145 15.52 -0.28 -1.58
N SER A 146 14.93 -0.69 -2.69
CA SER A 146 15.46 -1.73 -3.57
C SER A 146 16.90 -1.46 -3.99
N THR A 147 17.80 -2.37 -3.60
CA THR A 147 19.21 -2.37 -3.98
C THR A 147 19.37 -2.82 -5.43
N THR A 148 18.65 -3.86 -5.84
CA THR A 148 18.67 -4.35 -7.22
C THR A 148 18.25 -3.27 -8.23
N ARG A 149 17.23 -2.45 -7.91
CA ARG A 149 16.86 -1.30 -8.76
C ARG A 149 18.03 -0.33 -8.93
N ALA A 150 18.74 -0.03 -7.85
CA ALA A 150 19.91 0.87 -7.88
C ALA A 150 21.08 0.28 -8.70
N GLU A 151 21.35 -1.01 -8.54
CA GLU A 151 22.38 -1.75 -9.30
C GLU A 151 22.09 -1.77 -10.81
N LEU A 152 20.80 -1.81 -11.19
CA LEU A 152 20.36 -1.70 -12.58
C LEU A 152 20.46 -0.27 -13.15
N GLY A 153 20.95 0.70 -12.37
CA GLY A 153 21.05 2.09 -12.77
C GLY A 153 19.70 2.73 -13.11
N VAL A 154 18.63 2.30 -12.43
CA VAL A 154 17.31 2.89 -12.60
C VAL A 154 17.17 4.09 -11.69
N GLU A 155 17.02 5.26 -12.28
CA GLU A 155 16.75 6.50 -11.55
C GLU A 155 15.40 6.42 -10.83
N TYR A 156 15.39 6.86 -9.58
CA TYR A 156 14.21 6.88 -8.73
C TYR A 156 14.01 8.28 -8.17
N ASP A 157 13.04 8.98 -8.75
CA ASP A 157 12.71 10.35 -8.37
C ASP A 157 12.00 10.35 -7.02
N VAL A 158 12.61 11.00 -6.04
CA VAL A 158 12.07 11.08 -4.67
C VAL A 158 11.71 12.52 -4.35
N THR A 159 10.44 12.74 -4.04
CA THR A 159 9.94 13.99 -3.48
C THR A 159 9.62 13.78 -2.00
N PRO A 160 10.46 14.24 -1.06
CA PRO A 160 10.19 14.09 0.35
C PRO A 160 9.05 15.02 0.80
N TYR A 161 8.13 14.52 1.61
CA TYR A 161 7.16 15.34 2.32
C TYR A 161 7.75 15.87 3.63
N ARG A 162 7.21 16.97 4.15
CA ARG A 162 7.58 17.50 5.48
C ARG A 162 7.13 16.62 6.63
N GLN A 163 6.27 15.65 6.35
CA GLN A 163 5.63 14.78 7.31
C GLN A 163 6.35 13.44 7.45
N SER A 164 6.17 12.85 8.63
CA SER A 164 6.41 11.43 8.89
C SER A 164 5.11 10.80 9.39
N ALA A 165 4.89 9.53 9.10
CA ALA A 165 3.79 8.77 9.67
C ALA A 165 4.24 8.10 10.96
N ILE A 166 3.40 8.18 11.99
CA ILE A 166 3.48 7.36 13.20
C ILE A 166 2.37 6.33 13.11
N ALA A 167 2.68 5.04 13.21
CA ALA A 167 1.70 3.99 13.32
C ALA A 167 1.73 3.36 14.71
N THR A 168 0.54 3.00 15.19
CA THR A 168 0.31 2.22 16.40
C THR A 168 -1.01 1.49 16.29
N ARG A 169 -1.32 0.64 17.25
CA ARG A 169 -2.67 0.14 17.50
C ARG A 169 -3.20 0.78 18.77
N ALA A 170 -4.49 1.04 18.79
CA ALA A 170 -5.15 1.65 19.93
C ALA A 170 -6.44 0.91 20.26
N THR A 171 -6.82 0.97 21.53
CA THR A 171 -8.10 0.49 22.05
C THR A 171 -9.00 1.68 22.32
N LEU A 172 -10.24 1.60 21.90
CA LEU A 172 -11.27 2.62 22.09
C LEU A 172 -12.16 2.28 23.30
N ASP A 173 -12.84 3.28 23.87
CA ASP A 173 -13.82 3.11 24.96
C ASP A 173 -15.15 2.52 24.50
N ALA A 174 -15.43 2.53 23.18
CA ALA A 174 -16.64 1.99 22.58
C ALA A 174 -16.35 1.34 21.21
N PRO A 175 -17.24 0.45 20.71
CA PRO A 175 -17.06 -0.21 19.42
C PRO A 175 -16.99 0.76 18.25
N HIS A 176 -16.04 0.54 17.32
CA HIS A 176 -15.86 1.34 16.10
C HIS A 176 -16.97 1.13 15.06
N ARG A 177 -17.85 0.14 15.20
CA ARG A 177 -19.01 -0.14 14.32
C ARG A 177 -18.65 -0.23 12.82
N GLN A 178 -17.41 -0.67 12.50
CA GLN A 178 -16.89 -0.75 11.12
C GLN A 178 -16.81 0.60 10.40
N ILE A 179 -16.63 1.68 11.16
CA ILE A 179 -16.39 3.03 10.65
C ILE A 179 -14.88 3.29 10.65
N ALA A 180 -14.37 3.82 9.55
CA ALA A 180 -13.04 4.41 9.47
C ALA A 180 -13.16 5.92 9.59
N TRP A 181 -12.28 6.54 10.38
CA TRP A 181 -12.22 7.99 10.56
C TRP A 181 -10.93 8.54 10.02
N GLN A 182 -11.00 9.70 9.38
CA GLN A 182 -9.83 10.43 8.91
C GLN A 182 -10.03 11.92 9.14
N TRP A 183 -9.05 12.56 9.77
CA TRP A 183 -9.05 13.99 10.03
C TRP A 183 -7.87 14.66 9.36
N PHE A 184 -8.17 15.73 8.64
CA PHE A 184 -7.18 16.67 8.14
C PHE A 184 -7.20 17.89 9.06
N ALA A 185 -6.13 18.08 9.82
CA ALA A 185 -6.03 19.14 10.83
C ALA A 185 -4.83 20.05 10.55
N HIS A 186 -4.88 21.26 11.08
CA HIS A 186 -3.75 22.16 11.11
C HIS A 186 -3.44 22.54 12.55
N THR A 187 -2.19 22.33 12.95
CA THR A 187 -1.65 22.79 14.23
C THR A 187 -0.62 23.87 13.93
N GLY A 188 -1.03 25.14 14.06
CA GLY A 188 -0.22 26.28 13.60
C GLY A 188 -0.01 26.25 12.08
N ASN A 189 1.24 26.19 11.63
CA ASN A 189 1.61 26.10 10.22
C ASN A 189 1.76 24.67 9.71
N ASN A 190 1.54 23.67 10.56
CA ASN A 190 1.75 22.26 10.23
C ASN A 190 0.42 21.59 9.89
N SER A 191 0.40 20.85 8.79
CA SER A 191 -0.72 19.99 8.41
C SER A 191 -0.53 18.61 9.03
N GLU A 192 -1.57 18.07 9.61
CA GLU A 192 -1.61 16.73 10.19
C GLU A 192 -2.75 15.93 9.59
N ILE A 193 -2.54 14.63 9.44
CA ILE A 193 -3.56 13.70 8.96
C ILE A 193 -3.59 12.54 9.92
N LEU A 194 -4.71 12.37 10.60
CA LEU A 194 -4.93 11.27 11.53
C LEU A 194 -5.97 10.33 10.96
N ALA A 195 -5.72 9.03 10.99
CA ALA A 195 -6.66 8.01 10.58
C ALA A 195 -6.82 6.94 11.66
N PHE A 196 -8.08 6.58 11.95
CA PHE A 196 -8.47 5.41 12.74
C PHE A 196 -9.04 4.37 11.78
N LEU A 197 -8.41 3.20 11.75
CA LEU A 197 -8.72 2.11 10.85
C LEU A 197 -9.29 0.94 11.68
N PRO A 198 -10.58 0.57 11.53
CA PRO A 198 -11.21 -0.46 12.35
C PRO A 198 -10.51 -1.81 12.14
N LEU A 199 -10.08 -2.43 13.23
CA LEU A 199 -9.50 -3.77 13.25
C LEU A 199 -10.50 -4.78 13.81
N GLY A 200 -10.26 -6.05 13.52
CA GLY A 200 -11.02 -7.14 14.13
C GLY A 200 -10.75 -7.25 15.62
N GLY A 201 -11.64 -7.94 16.32
CA GLY A 201 -11.58 -8.18 17.74
C GLY A 201 -12.99 -8.45 18.27
N PRO A 202 -13.12 -9.16 19.39
CA PRO A 202 -14.43 -9.58 19.90
C PRO A 202 -15.34 -8.40 20.27
N ASP A 203 -14.74 -7.31 20.75
CA ASP A 203 -15.50 -6.14 21.24
C ASP A 203 -15.59 -5.02 20.19
N GLY A 204 -14.89 -5.16 19.05
CA GLY A 204 -14.86 -4.14 17.98
C GLY A 204 -14.27 -2.80 18.43
N GLN A 205 -13.35 -2.80 19.39
CA GLN A 205 -12.74 -1.60 19.97
C GLN A 205 -11.31 -1.36 19.46
N GLU A 206 -10.72 -2.31 18.75
CA GLU A 206 -9.36 -2.17 18.26
C GLU A 206 -9.30 -1.39 16.95
N VAL A 207 -8.35 -0.43 16.87
CA VAL A 207 -8.09 0.36 15.67
C VAL A 207 -6.60 0.41 15.35
N GLY A 208 -6.29 0.35 14.07
CA GLY A 208 -4.98 0.76 13.57
C GLY A 208 -4.93 2.28 13.43
N ILE A 209 -3.85 2.89 13.88
CA ILE A 209 -3.64 4.33 13.81
C ILE A 209 -2.56 4.62 12.78
N VAL A 210 -2.82 5.63 11.93
CA VAL A 210 -1.81 6.27 11.10
C VAL A 210 -1.91 7.78 11.32
N TRP A 211 -0.89 8.34 11.96
CA TRP A 211 -0.82 9.77 12.26
C TRP A 211 0.34 10.41 11.50
N SER A 212 0.02 11.14 10.45
CA SER A 212 1.00 11.91 9.68
C SER A 212 1.18 13.27 10.33
N VAL A 213 2.38 13.53 10.85
CA VAL A 213 2.76 14.76 11.56
C VAL A 213 4.01 15.37 10.96
N ASP A 214 4.27 16.65 11.25
CA ASP A 214 5.56 17.27 10.88
C ASP A 214 6.74 16.48 11.47
N ARG A 215 7.80 16.33 10.68
CA ARG A 215 8.99 15.56 11.09
C ARG A 215 9.59 16.04 12.40
N GLY A 216 9.51 17.35 12.67
CA GLY A 216 10.04 17.94 13.89
C GLY A 216 9.27 17.53 15.16
N ARG A 217 7.99 17.13 15.05
CA ARG A 217 7.18 16.65 16.17
C ARG A 217 7.36 15.18 16.53
N VAL A 218 7.91 14.39 15.61
CA VAL A 218 8.04 12.94 15.81
C VAL A 218 8.84 12.57 17.05
N PRO A 219 10.04 13.16 17.32
CA PRO A 219 10.80 12.81 18.51
C PRO A 219 10.04 13.10 19.81
N GLU A 220 9.32 14.23 19.88
CA GLU A 220 8.48 14.60 21.03
C GLU A 220 7.38 13.56 21.27
N LEU A 221 6.62 13.21 20.21
CA LEU A 221 5.51 12.26 20.32
C LEU A 221 5.99 10.84 20.65
N LEU A 222 7.14 10.42 20.13
CA LEU A 222 7.70 9.10 20.44
C LEU A 222 8.29 9.01 21.86
N ALA A 223 8.68 10.15 22.46
CA ALA A 223 9.20 10.22 23.82
C ALA A 223 8.11 10.18 24.91
N LEU A 224 6.85 10.43 24.55
CA LEU A 224 5.73 10.33 25.48
C LEU A 224 5.58 8.88 25.99
N ASP A 225 5.15 8.72 27.23
CA ASP A 225 4.66 7.41 27.69
C ASP A 225 3.34 7.04 26.99
N ASP A 226 2.85 5.82 27.21
CA ASP A 226 1.67 5.33 26.51
C ASP A 226 0.39 6.11 26.88
N ALA A 227 0.25 6.54 28.12
CA ALA A 227 -0.91 7.30 28.60
C ALA A 227 -0.91 8.72 28.03
N ALA A 228 0.24 9.40 28.04
CA ALA A 228 0.38 10.74 27.47
C ALA A 228 0.20 10.72 25.94
N PHE A 229 0.71 9.67 25.26
CA PHE A 229 0.49 9.54 23.83
C PHE A 229 -0.98 9.25 23.49
N ALA A 230 -1.66 8.38 24.27
CA ALA A 230 -3.09 8.13 24.10
C ALA A 230 -3.90 9.44 24.25
N THR A 231 -3.57 10.25 25.26
CA THR A 231 -4.20 11.56 25.46
C THR A 231 -3.95 12.52 24.30
N ALA A 232 -2.71 12.57 23.77
CA ALA A 232 -2.37 13.42 22.63
C ALA A 232 -3.12 12.99 21.37
N LEU A 233 -3.22 11.66 21.14
CA LEU A 233 -3.95 11.07 20.03
C LEU A 233 -5.45 11.36 20.11
N ASP A 234 -6.04 11.15 21.28
CA ASP A 234 -7.45 11.42 21.56
C ASP A 234 -7.79 12.90 21.35
N SER A 235 -6.95 13.79 21.88
CA SER A 235 -7.09 15.24 21.68
C SER A 235 -7.03 15.60 20.18
N ALA A 236 -6.13 15.00 19.41
CA ALA A 236 -6.03 15.26 17.98
C ALA A 236 -7.27 14.78 17.21
N ALA A 237 -7.85 13.65 17.57
CA ALA A 237 -9.08 13.12 16.97
C ALA A 237 -10.30 14.00 17.26
N HIS A 238 -10.37 14.60 18.46
CA HIS A 238 -11.54 15.36 18.91
C HIS A 238 -11.44 16.87 18.68
N LEU A 239 -10.34 17.37 18.11
CA LEU A 239 -10.19 18.80 17.79
C LEU A 239 -11.27 19.35 16.86
N GLN A 240 -11.82 18.53 15.97
CA GLN A 240 -12.74 18.97 14.91
C GLN A 240 -14.14 18.38 15.03
N ALA A 241 -14.28 17.18 15.59
CA ALA A 241 -15.57 16.50 15.73
C ALA A 241 -15.54 15.49 16.87
N ASN A 242 -16.57 15.46 17.66
CA ASN A 242 -16.71 14.57 18.82
C ASN A 242 -17.51 13.31 18.46
N GLU A 243 -17.19 12.67 17.31
CA GLU A 243 -17.97 11.54 16.79
C GLU A 243 -17.27 10.19 16.91
N ALA A 244 -15.95 10.18 17.04
CA ALA A 244 -15.20 8.95 17.26
C ALA A 244 -15.20 8.57 18.75
N PRO A 245 -15.17 7.27 19.09
CA PRO A 245 -14.91 6.82 20.45
C PRO A 245 -13.54 7.28 20.95
N HIS A 246 -13.39 7.44 22.27
CA HIS A 246 -12.16 7.90 22.89
C HIS A 246 -11.08 6.82 22.95
N VAL A 247 -9.82 7.24 22.80
CA VAL A 247 -8.67 6.35 22.90
C VAL A 247 -8.34 6.10 24.37
N THR A 248 -8.39 4.84 24.79
CA THR A 248 -8.11 4.42 26.18
C THR A 248 -6.71 3.85 26.38
N ALA A 249 -6.16 3.22 25.33
CA ALA A 249 -4.83 2.62 25.38
C ALA A 249 -4.18 2.61 23.99
N VAL A 250 -2.85 2.59 23.97
CA VAL A 250 -2.05 2.47 22.75
C VAL A 250 -1.00 1.39 22.91
N GLN A 251 -0.59 0.81 21.80
CA GLN A 251 0.49 -0.16 21.73
C GLN A 251 1.79 0.53 21.27
N ARG A 252 2.82 -0.27 21.02
CA ARG A 252 4.08 0.18 20.44
C ARG A 252 3.88 1.13 19.24
N ARG A 253 4.74 2.12 19.14
CA ARG A 253 4.77 3.12 18.06
C ARG A 253 5.94 2.90 17.12
N VAL A 254 5.70 3.08 15.84
CA VAL A 254 6.74 3.07 14.80
C VAL A 254 6.56 4.29 13.92
N ALA A 255 7.65 4.97 13.57
CA ALA A 255 7.60 6.13 12.70
C ALA A 255 8.50 5.97 11.47
N TRP A 256 8.07 6.52 10.34
CA TRP A 256 8.87 6.57 9.10
C TRP A 256 8.59 7.85 8.31
N PRO A 257 9.61 8.36 7.58
CA PRO A 257 9.43 9.54 6.74
C PRO A 257 8.52 9.23 5.56
N LEU A 258 7.67 10.20 5.20
CA LEU A 258 6.80 10.13 4.05
C LEU A 258 7.48 10.73 2.82
N GLN A 259 7.29 10.10 1.68
CA GLN A 259 7.82 10.54 0.39
C GLN A 259 6.95 10.02 -0.76
N LEU A 260 6.96 10.75 -1.86
CA LEU A 260 6.56 10.25 -3.16
C LEU A 260 7.81 9.75 -3.87
N GLY A 261 7.78 8.54 -4.39
CA GLY A 261 8.87 7.96 -5.14
C GLY A 261 8.39 7.35 -6.46
N MET A 262 9.14 7.55 -7.54
CA MET A 262 8.78 7.02 -8.86
C MET A 262 10.03 6.60 -9.63
N ALA A 263 10.08 5.34 -10.06
CA ALA A 263 11.11 4.89 -10.99
C ALA A 263 10.84 5.45 -12.39
N GLN A 264 11.87 5.98 -13.04
CA GLN A 264 11.73 6.51 -14.40
C GLN A 264 11.44 5.40 -15.43
N ARG A 265 12.07 4.24 -15.24
CA ARG A 265 11.84 3.03 -16.04
C ARG A 265 11.38 1.90 -15.14
N TRP A 266 10.32 1.21 -15.53
CA TRP A 266 9.80 0.06 -14.78
C TRP A 266 10.21 -1.27 -15.40
N VAL A 267 10.74 -1.23 -16.61
CA VAL A 267 11.21 -2.43 -17.32
C VAL A 267 12.50 -2.13 -18.08
N GLY A 268 13.29 -3.16 -18.27
CA GLY A 268 14.52 -3.06 -19.03
C GLY A 268 15.12 -4.42 -19.31
N SER A 269 16.26 -4.42 -19.95
CA SER A 269 17.03 -5.62 -20.21
C SER A 269 18.52 -5.35 -20.19
N GLN A 270 19.31 -6.34 -19.81
CA GLN A 270 20.76 -6.33 -19.82
C GLN A 270 21.30 -7.62 -20.43
N LEU A 271 22.55 -7.63 -20.80
CA LEU A 271 23.22 -8.86 -21.21
C LEU A 271 23.65 -9.62 -19.97
N ALA A 272 23.48 -10.93 -20.00
CA ALA A 272 24.04 -11.83 -19.02
C ALA A 272 25.58 -11.82 -19.07
N ALA A 273 26.22 -12.45 -18.11
CA ALA A 273 27.68 -12.56 -18.03
C ALA A 273 28.31 -13.23 -19.27
N ASP A 274 27.56 -14.05 -19.99
CA ASP A 274 27.96 -14.67 -21.25
C ASP A 274 28.07 -13.69 -22.45
N GLY A 275 27.62 -12.44 -22.26
CA GLY A 275 27.59 -11.39 -23.27
C GLY A 275 26.64 -11.65 -24.45
N LYS A 276 25.82 -12.71 -24.40
CA LYS A 276 24.93 -13.15 -25.48
C LYS A 276 23.48 -13.24 -25.05
N THR A 277 23.23 -13.81 -23.89
CA THR A 277 21.87 -13.98 -23.35
C THR A 277 21.32 -12.64 -22.87
N ARG A 278 20.14 -12.28 -23.31
CA ARG A 278 19.45 -11.07 -22.85
C ARG A 278 18.52 -11.43 -21.72
N LEU A 279 18.77 -10.88 -20.56
CA LEU A 279 17.92 -10.99 -19.37
C LEU A 279 17.09 -9.72 -19.21
N SER A 280 15.81 -9.90 -18.96
CA SER A 280 14.89 -8.78 -18.76
C SER A 280 14.53 -8.60 -17.28
N TRP A 281 14.16 -7.38 -16.91
CA TRP A 281 13.70 -7.07 -15.57
C TRP A 281 12.46 -6.18 -15.59
N ALA A 282 11.66 -6.28 -14.52
CA ALA A 282 10.51 -5.44 -14.27
C ALA A 282 10.46 -5.04 -12.79
N LEU A 283 9.98 -3.84 -12.50
CA LEU A 283 9.71 -3.36 -11.14
C LEU A 283 8.24 -3.49 -10.83
N ALA A 284 7.89 -3.83 -9.58
CA ALA A 284 6.52 -3.86 -9.09
C ALA A 284 6.44 -3.38 -7.63
N GLY A 285 5.29 -2.81 -7.25
CA GLY A 285 5.07 -2.24 -5.93
C GLY A 285 5.98 -1.04 -5.64
N ASP A 286 6.37 -0.87 -4.38
CA ASP A 286 7.16 0.28 -3.94
C ASP A 286 8.56 0.37 -4.59
N ALA A 287 9.03 -0.71 -5.23
CA ALA A 287 10.24 -0.65 -6.05
C ALA A 287 10.04 0.19 -7.33
N ALA A 288 8.83 0.19 -7.89
CA ALA A 288 8.44 1.01 -9.03
C ALA A 288 7.89 2.38 -8.62
N HIS A 289 7.06 2.42 -7.58
CA HIS A 289 6.37 3.63 -7.13
C HIS A 289 6.03 3.54 -5.64
N SER A 290 6.34 4.56 -4.88
CA SER A 290 5.88 4.70 -3.49
C SER A 290 5.07 5.98 -3.35
N VAL A 291 3.95 5.91 -2.66
CA VAL A 291 3.00 7.01 -2.54
C VAL A 291 2.75 7.37 -1.07
N HIS A 292 2.21 8.57 -0.85
CA HIS A 292 1.76 8.97 0.48
C HIS A 292 0.68 7.98 0.98
N PRO A 293 0.67 7.57 2.25
CA PRO A 293 -0.28 6.60 2.81
C PRO A 293 -1.71 7.15 2.94
N LEU A 294 -2.05 8.23 2.24
CA LEU A 294 -3.43 8.71 2.13
C LEU A 294 -4.34 7.57 1.66
N ALA A 295 -5.31 7.22 2.48
CA ALA A 295 -6.26 6.15 2.24
C ALA A 295 -5.65 4.74 1.99
N GLY A 296 -4.40 4.48 2.42
CA GLY A 296 -3.78 3.15 2.35
C GLY A 296 -3.53 2.60 0.94
N GLN A 297 -3.40 3.45 -0.08
CA GLN A 297 -3.37 3.04 -1.49
C GLN A 297 -2.06 2.40 -1.97
N GLY A 298 -0.95 2.50 -1.23
CA GLY A 298 0.35 1.98 -1.68
C GLY A 298 0.31 0.48 -2.02
N LEU A 299 -0.22 -0.33 -1.11
CA LEU A 299 -0.32 -1.78 -1.34
C LEU A 299 -1.29 -2.12 -2.48
N ASN A 300 -2.40 -1.42 -2.61
CA ASN A 300 -3.36 -1.64 -3.71
C ASN A 300 -2.73 -1.37 -5.08
N LEU A 301 -1.89 -0.35 -5.20
CA LEU A 301 -1.14 -0.09 -6.43
C LEU A 301 -0.18 -1.24 -6.75
N GLY A 302 0.53 -1.77 -5.75
CA GLY A 302 1.42 -2.91 -5.92
C GLY A 302 0.68 -4.20 -6.29
N LEU A 303 -0.49 -4.45 -5.70
CA LEU A 303 -1.33 -5.60 -6.06
C LEU A 303 -1.95 -5.46 -7.46
N ALA A 304 -2.23 -4.24 -7.90
CA ALA A 304 -2.63 -3.99 -9.28
C ALA A 304 -1.49 -4.22 -10.29
N ASP A 305 -0.22 -3.99 -9.88
CA ASP A 305 0.95 -4.39 -10.69
C ASP A 305 0.99 -5.92 -10.83
N VAL A 306 0.81 -6.64 -9.71
CA VAL A 306 0.76 -8.10 -9.67
C VAL A 306 -0.32 -8.64 -10.62
N ALA A 307 -1.54 -8.12 -10.50
CA ALA A 307 -2.66 -8.58 -11.32
C ALA A 307 -2.37 -8.44 -12.81
N LEU A 308 -1.92 -7.25 -13.24
CA LEU A 308 -1.68 -7.00 -14.67
C LEU A 308 -0.46 -7.75 -15.20
N LEU A 309 0.66 -7.77 -14.45
CA LEU A 309 1.85 -8.50 -14.88
C LEU A 309 1.57 -10.00 -14.95
N GLY A 310 0.87 -10.55 -13.97
CA GLY A 310 0.44 -11.94 -13.95
C GLY A 310 -0.49 -12.29 -15.11
N GLU A 311 -1.44 -11.42 -15.45
CA GLU A 311 -2.33 -11.59 -16.60
C GLU A 311 -1.52 -11.61 -17.92
N ILE A 312 -0.67 -10.62 -18.15
CA ILE A 312 0.15 -10.51 -19.37
C ILE A 312 1.05 -11.74 -19.54
N LEU A 313 1.71 -12.17 -18.46
CA LEU A 313 2.60 -13.35 -18.53
C LEU A 313 1.81 -14.65 -18.64
N GLY A 314 0.65 -14.76 -18.01
CA GLY A 314 -0.21 -15.94 -18.08
C GLY A 314 -0.87 -16.14 -19.44
N GLN A 315 -1.20 -15.06 -20.13
CA GLN A 315 -1.84 -15.08 -21.44
C GLN A 315 -0.84 -15.09 -22.63
N ARG A 316 0.46 -15.04 -22.33
CA ARG A 316 1.48 -15.03 -23.39
C ARG A 316 1.44 -16.29 -24.24
N PRO A 317 1.69 -16.19 -25.55
CA PRO A 317 1.92 -17.37 -26.38
C PRO A 317 3.11 -18.19 -25.85
N LEU A 318 3.01 -19.51 -25.83
CA LEU A 318 4.04 -20.41 -25.27
C LEU A 318 5.43 -20.27 -25.93
N TRP A 319 5.48 -19.83 -27.18
CA TRP A 319 6.74 -19.58 -27.88
C TRP A 319 7.42 -18.26 -27.48
N ARG A 320 6.74 -17.36 -26.75
CA ARG A 320 7.32 -16.11 -26.24
C ARG A 320 7.95 -16.32 -24.89
N SER A 321 9.15 -15.79 -24.71
CA SER A 321 9.81 -15.74 -23.39
C SER A 321 9.03 -14.87 -22.42
N THR A 322 9.11 -15.19 -21.13
CA THR A 322 8.64 -14.32 -20.02
C THR A 322 9.35 -12.96 -20.01
N GLY A 323 10.61 -12.93 -20.50
CA GLY A 323 11.41 -11.72 -20.66
C GLY A 323 11.16 -10.94 -21.96
N ASP A 324 10.10 -11.23 -22.73
CA ASP A 324 9.80 -10.49 -23.96
C ASP A 324 9.50 -9.01 -23.66
N MET A 325 10.37 -8.13 -24.15
CA MET A 325 10.29 -6.67 -23.88
C MET A 325 9.03 -6.03 -24.45
N HIS A 326 8.35 -6.62 -25.43
CA HIS A 326 7.07 -6.10 -25.92
C HIS A 326 5.98 -6.24 -24.84
N LEU A 327 5.92 -7.41 -24.20
CA LEU A 327 5.00 -7.69 -23.09
C LEU A 327 5.29 -6.81 -21.88
N LEU A 328 6.57 -6.68 -21.51
CA LEU A 328 6.98 -5.87 -20.36
C LEU A 328 6.70 -4.38 -20.59
N ARG A 329 6.91 -3.85 -21.80
CA ARG A 329 6.54 -2.47 -22.14
C ARG A 329 5.03 -2.25 -22.16
N GLN A 330 4.23 -3.29 -22.49
CA GLN A 330 2.77 -3.23 -22.36
C GLN A 330 2.39 -3.05 -20.87
N TYR A 331 2.98 -3.85 -19.98
CA TYR A 331 2.82 -3.73 -18.55
C TYR A 331 3.16 -2.32 -18.06
N GLU A 332 4.38 -1.84 -18.35
CA GLU A 332 4.84 -0.51 -17.89
C GLU A 332 3.89 0.60 -18.34
N ARG A 333 3.52 0.65 -19.63
CA ARG A 333 2.63 1.68 -20.17
C ARG A 333 1.26 1.65 -19.51
N ALA A 334 0.66 0.48 -19.40
CA ALA A 334 -0.66 0.32 -18.82
C ALA A 334 -0.67 0.73 -17.33
N ARG A 335 0.36 0.31 -16.56
CA ARG A 335 0.46 0.66 -15.14
C ARG A 335 0.74 2.13 -14.91
N LYS A 336 1.68 2.73 -15.63
CA LYS A 336 1.95 4.18 -15.55
C LYS A 336 0.72 5.00 -15.89
N THR A 337 -0.02 4.64 -16.94
CA THR A 337 -1.25 5.34 -17.35
C THR A 337 -2.35 5.20 -16.29
N ALA A 338 -2.54 4.01 -15.71
CA ALA A 338 -3.57 3.77 -14.71
C ALA A 338 -3.26 4.43 -13.36
N SER A 339 -1.99 4.45 -12.93
CA SER A 339 -1.57 4.98 -11.63
C SER A 339 -1.39 6.50 -11.62
N ALA A 340 -1.02 7.12 -12.74
CA ALA A 340 -0.70 8.54 -12.80
C ALA A 340 -1.83 9.47 -12.28
N PRO A 341 -3.12 9.29 -12.64
CA PRO A 341 -4.18 10.14 -12.11
C PRO A 341 -4.37 10.00 -10.60
N LEU A 342 -4.24 8.77 -10.07
CA LEU A 342 -4.37 8.51 -8.64
C LEU A 342 -3.22 9.15 -7.85
N ILE A 343 -1.99 8.98 -8.34
CA ILE A 343 -0.79 9.56 -7.72
C ILE A 343 -0.87 11.09 -7.74
N ALA A 344 -1.22 11.68 -8.89
CA ALA A 344 -1.40 13.13 -9.02
C ALA A 344 -2.53 13.66 -8.12
N GLY A 345 -3.63 12.92 -8.01
CA GLY A 345 -4.74 13.25 -7.11
C GLY A 345 -4.32 13.24 -5.63
N MET A 346 -3.62 12.19 -5.19
CA MET A 346 -3.12 12.10 -3.82
C MET A 346 -2.11 13.20 -3.48
N ASP A 347 -1.15 13.46 -4.38
CA ASP A 347 -0.18 14.54 -4.20
C ASP A 347 -0.87 15.91 -4.21
N GLY A 348 -1.87 16.11 -5.08
CA GLY A 348 -2.69 17.32 -5.13
C GLY A 348 -3.47 17.56 -3.85
N ILE A 349 -4.13 16.52 -3.31
CA ILE A 349 -4.84 16.59 -2.02
C ILE A 349 -3.84 16.92 -0.90
N GLN A 350 -2.73 16.20 -0.83
CA GLN A 350 -1.72 16.43 0.19
C GLN A 350 -1.18 17.88 0.14
N ARG A 351 -0.87 18.41 -1.05
CA ARG A 351 -0.43 19.81 -1.22
C ARG A 351 -1.53 20.80 -0.85
N LEU A 352 -2.77 20.56 -1.27
CA LEU A 352 -3.92 21.41 -0.94
C LEU A 352 -4.13 21.51 0.57
N PHE A 353 -4.02 20.37 1.28
CA PHE A 353 -4.14 20.33 2.75
C PHE A 353 -2.88 20.75 3.50
N SER A 354 -1.73 20.87 2.83
CA SER A 354 -0.50 21.41 3.43
C SER A 354 -0.42 22.94 3.40
N HIS A 355 -1.22 23.63 2.58
CA HIS A 355 -1.21 25.09 2.48
C HIS A 355 -2.17 25.73 3.49
N ASN A 356 -1.63 26.64 4.33
CA ASN A 356 -2.38 27.29 5.41
C ASN A 356 -2.86 28.73 5.10
N ALA A 357 -2.79 29.19 3.83
CA ALA A 357 -3.29 30.50 3.45
C ALA A 357 -4.81 30.57 3.63
N ALA A 358 -5.32 31.67 4.24
CA ALA A 358 -6.75 31.81 4.59
C ALA A 358 -7.69 31.62 3.39
N GLY A 359 -7.33 32.14 2.21
CA GLY A 359 -8.11 31.94 0.98
C GLY A 359 -8.15 30.50 0.50
N VAL A 360 -7.04 29.75 0.62
CA VAL A 360 -6.96 28.33 0.27
C VAL A 360 -7.82 27.50 1.20
N ARG A 361 -7.82 27.82 2.49
CA ARG A 361 -8.65 27.14 3.52
C ARG A 361 -10.15 27.32 3.22
N GLN A 362 -10.59 28.52 2.86
CA GLN A 362 -11.99 28.77 2.50
C GLN A 362 -12.41 28.01 1.24
N LEU A 363 -11.58 28.04 0.19
CA LEU A 363 -11.82 27.28 -1.06
C LEU A 363 -11.87 25.77 -0.81
N ARG A 364 -11.01 25.25 0.04
CA ARG A 364 -10.98 23.82 0.42
C ARG A 364 -12.26 23.40 1.13
N ASN A 365 -12.70 24.18 2.13
CA ASN A 365 -13.92 23.89 2.88
C ASN A 365 -15.17 23.96 1.97
N LEU A 366 -15.24 24.98 1.12
CA LEU A 366 -16.31 25.08 0.13
C LEU A 366 -16.25 23.90 -0.87
N GLY A 367 -15.04 23.54 -1.33
CA GLY A 367 -14.82 22.40 -2.23
C GLY A 367 -15.27 21.08 -1.61
N MET A 368 -14.95 20.81 -0.35
CA MET A 368 -15.41 19.61 0.36
C MET A 368 -16.93 19.59 0.53
N ALA A 369 -17.53 20.70 0.91
CA ALA A 369 -18.98 20.78 1.07
C ALA A 369 -19.73 20.61 -0.26
N LEU A 370 -19.22 21.19 -1.36
CA LEU A 370 -19.78 21.00 -2.70
C LEU A 370 -19.56 19.56 -3.18
N PHE A 371 -18.40 18.98 -2.93
CA PHE A 371 -18.10 17.60 -3.29
C PHE A 371 -19.03 16.62 -2.54
N ASP A 372 -19.22 16.81 -1.24
CA ASP A 372 -20.13 15.95 -0.46
C ASP A 372 -21.57 15.99 -0.98
N ARG A 373 -22.02 17.16 -1.46
CA ARG A 373 -23.35 17.36 -2.06
C ARG A 373 -23.45 16.99 -3.54
N SER A 374 -22.33 16.70 -4.20
CA SER A 374 -22.29 16.49 -5.66
C SER A 374 -22.90 15.16 -6.11
N GLY A 375 -23.27 14.25 -5.19
CA GLY A 375 -23.87 12.95 -5.50
C GLY A 375 -23.10 12.15 -6.55
N PRO A 376 -23.43 12.29 -7.84
CA PRO A 376 -22.81 11.48 -8.91
C PRO A 376 -21.28 11.62 -9.01
N VAL A 377 -20.74 12.81 -8.77
CA VAL A 377 -19.27 13.02 -8.80
C VAL A 377 -18.61 12.35 -7.62
N LYS A 378 -19.20 12.47 -6.42
CA LYS A 378 -18.73 11.78 -5.20
C LYS A 378 -18.76 10.27 -5.39
N ASP A 379 -19.86 9.71 -5.92
CA ASP A 379 -20.01 8.30 -6.18
C ASP A 379 -18.99 7.80 -7.22
N TRP A 380 -18.75 8.57 -8.26
CA TRP A 380 -17.75 8.25 -9.28
C TRP A 380 -16.34 8.20 -8.68
N VAL A 381 -15.96 9.21 -7.87
CA VAL A 381 -14.66 9.25 -7.18
C VAL A 381 -14.54 8.07 -6.20
N ALA A 382 -15.59 7.81 -5.40
CA ALA A 382 -15.62 6.70 -4.47
C ALA A 382 -15.42 5.35 -5.17
N ARG A 383 -16.16 5.08 -6.25
CA ARG A 383 -16.01 3.86 -7.07
C ARG A 383 -14.59 3.76 -7.65
N ARG A 384 -14.03 4.88 -8.12
CA ARG A 384 -12.66 4.89 -8.66
C ARG A 384 -11.59 4.60 -7.60
N ALA A 385 -11.82 5.02 -6.35
CA ALA A 385 -10.95 4.74 -5.22
C ALA A 385 -11.09 3.30 -4.69
N MET A 386 -12.28 2.68 -4.88
CA MET A 386 -12.56 1.28 -4.53
C MET A 386 -12.02 0.28 -5.57
N ASP A 387 -11.70 0.74 -6.77
CA ASP A 387 -11.15 -0.01 -7.89
C ASP A 387 -9.62 0.04 -7.95
#